data_cf0a54ae1097533a43f4d3fc3dc38cf4
#
_entry.id   cf0a54ae1097533a43f4d3fc3dc38cf4
#
_cell.length_a   1.000
_cell.length_b   1.000
_cell.length_c   1.000
_cell.angle_alpha   90.00
_cell.angle_beta   90.00
_cell.angle_gamma   90.00
#
_symmetry.space_group_name_H-M   'P 1'
#
loop_
_entity.id
_entity.type
_entity.pdbx_description
1 polymer ?
#
loop_
_entity_poly.entity_id
_entity_poly.type
_entity_poly.pdbx_seq_one_letter_code
_entity_poly.pdbx_strand_id
1 'polypeptide(L)'
;MKITDEELLMLEQLCYVNNALCKAADIKGIELIENRNISTLLSSFDTTAISNLEALGDTEIDGACASGKEWAQIITYLKNSDNLKDLVLTETLTNDKGTPLALCFTDGSSSTHEAIVAFKGTTGGAEWSDNVEGANRRDTDDQLKALAFIESLEYHNITVTGHSKGSNKAMYVTILSDKVTRCVGFDGQGFSNVFLNDEEYRTRILSRAHLITNYSLSTDFVHILLYQIPGSQQKICKGFGVDNVKQNHSPNSFFAVESGVLILDENNIPIFVEDEEAEDVTILHNYFSYLLETGGQEEIDKMVIYISELFPLIFSGGSTDEILQHVFSNQDSLSVIAGSILSYTE
;
A
#
# COMPACT_ATOMS: atom_id res chain seq x y z
N MET A 1 -11.10 15.65 -11.41
CA MET A 1 -9.61 15.70 -11.51
C MET A 1 -9.11 14.52 -12.36
N LYS A 2 -8.15 14.74 -13.26
CA LYS A 2 -7.67 13.67 -14.17
C LYS A 2 -6.24 13.28 -13.74
N ILE A 3 -6.17 12.46 -12.68
CA ILE A 3 -4.92 11.95 -12.10
C ILE A 3 -4.72 10.51 -12.55
N THR A 4 -3.51 10.16 -13.01
CA THR A 4 -3.18 8.80 -13.46
C THR A 4 -2.99 7.84 -12.29
N ASP A 5 -2.90 6.54 -12.56
CA ASP A 5 -2.69 5.53 -11.51
C ASP A 5 -1.28 5.71 -10.88
N GLU A 6 -0.27 6.04 -11.69
CA GLU A 6 1.10 6.31 -11.25
C GLU A 6 1.19 7.56 -10.36
N GLU A 7 0.45 8.61 -10.73
CA GLU A 7 0.39 9.84 -9.94
C GLU A 7 -0.35 9.64 -8.60
N LEU A 8 -1.33 8.74 -8.55
CA LEU A 8 -1.98 8.35 -7.29
C LEU A 8 -1.00 7.69 -6.34
N LEU A 9 -0.10 6.83 -6.84
CA LEU A 9 0.95 6.23 -6.01
C LEU A 9 1.97 7.27 -5.53
N MET A 10 2.36 8.21 -6.41
CA MET A 10 3.22 9.34 -5.99
C MET A 10 2.56 10.17 -4.88
N LEU A 11 1.26 10.44 -5.01
CA LEU A 11 0.51 11.23 -4.03
C LEU A 11 0.40 10.51 -2.68
N GLU A 12 0.21 9.19 -2.70
CA GLU A 12 0.11 8.35 -1.51
C GLU A 12 1.38 8.41 -0.65
N GLN A 13 2.54 8.55 -1.27
CA GLN A 13 3.80 8.62 -0.54
C GLN A 13 3.91 9.82 0.41
N LEU A 14 3.11 10.88 0.22
CA LEU A 14 3.02 11.98 1.19
C LEU A 14 2.59 11.49 2.60
N CYS A 15 1.87 10.38 2.68
CA CYS A 15 1.50 9.77 3.96
C CYS A 15 2.70 9.25 4.77
N TYR A 16 3.87 9.05 4.14
CA TYR A 16 5.09 8.56 4.78
C TYR A 16 6.10 9.67 5.12
N VAL A 17 5.78 10.92 4.80
CA VAL A 17 6.61 12.05 5.22
C VAL A 17 6.63 12.12 6.74
N ASN A 18 7.83 12.00 7.34
CA ASN A 18 8.02 11.89 8.77
C ASN A 18 9.24 12.71 9.27
N ASN A 19 9.44 12.69 10.58
CA ASN A 19 10.54 13.43 11.20
C ASN A 19 11.94 12.89 10.81
N ALA A 20 12.08 11.61 10.50
CA ALA A 20 13.35 11.02 10.06
C ALA A 20 13.72 11.56 8.66
N LEU A 21 12.76 11.63 7.75
CA LEU A 21 12.93 12.25 6.43
C LEU A 21 13.31 13.72 6.54
N CYS A 22 12.60 14.48 7.38
CA CYS A 22 12.90 15.90 7.60
C CYS A 22 14.32 16.10 8.15
N LYS A 23 14.74 15.27 9.12
CA LYS A 23 16.09 15.29 9.67
C LYS A 23 17.14 14.92 8.61
N ALA A 24 16.86 13.94 7.78
CA ALA A 24 17.73 13.52 6.67
C ALA A 24 17.93 14.66 5.64
N ALA A 25 16.88 15.42 5.39
CA ALA A 25 16.91 16.61 4.52
C ALA A 25 17.52 17.88 5.19
N ASP A 26 17.85 17.84 6.49
CA ASP A 26 18.28 18.97 7.31
C ASP A 26 17.23 20.11 7.36
N ILE A 27 15.95 19.74 7.48
CA ILE A 27 14.85 20.69 7.67
C ILE A 27 14.18 20.49 9.04
N LYS A 28 13.53 21.53 9.58
CA LYS A 28 12.92 21.50 10.92
C LYS A 28 11.71 20.57 11.05
N GLY A 29 11.11 20.21 9.95
CA GLY A 29 9.91 19.39 9.88
C GLY A 29 8.94 19.92 8.83
N ILE A 30 7.97 19.09 8.47
CA ILE A 30 6.82 19.51 7.68
C ILE A 30 5.60 19.40 8.59
N GLU A 31 4.78 20.43 8.58
CA GLU A 31 3.41 20.34 9.06
C GLU A 31 2.51 20.14 7.85
N LEU A 32 1.78 19.04 7.82
CA LEU A 32 0.71 18.80 6.84
C LEU A 32 -0.47 19.69 7.21
N ILE A 33 -0.37 20.96 6.82
CA ILE A 33 -1.36 22.00 7.14
C ILE A 33 -2.45 21.98 6.08
N GLU A 34 -3.69 21.80 6.53
CA GLU A 34 -4.87 21.89 5.67
C GLU A 34 -4.98 23.26 4.99
N ASN A 35 -5.63 23.27 3.83
CA ASN A 35 -5.77 24.42 2.95
C ASN A 35 -4.44 24.95 2.36
N ARG A 36 -3.45 24.06 2.21
CA ARG A 36 -2.22 24.31 1.49
C ARG A 36 -2.10 23.36 0.31
N ASN A 37 -1.61 23.86 -0.81
CA ASN A 37 -1.29 23.01 -1.96
C ASN A 37 0.04 22.26 -1.74
N ILE A 38 0.24 21.18 -2.48
CA ILE A 38 1.38 20.27 -2.35
C ILE A 38 2.70 21.03 -2.50
N SER A 39 2.83 21.92 -3.48
CA SER A 39 4.06 22.68 -3.69
C SER A 39 4.39 23.58 -2.50
N THR A 40 3.40 24.13 -1.81
CA THR A 40 3.56 24.93 -0.60
C THR A 40 3.90 24.04 0.61
N LEU A 41 3.23 22.89 0.77
CA LEU A 41 3.53 21.93 1.84
C LEU A 41 4.98 21.45 1.78
N LEU A 42 5.50 21.22 0.58
CA LEU A 42 6.85 20.73 0.34
C LEU A 42 7.88 21.87 0.14
N SER A 43 7.53 23.13 0.38
CA SER A 43 8.40 24.29 0.09
C SER A 43 9.72 24.29 0.88
N SER A 44 9.74 23.71 2.09
CA SER A 44 10.94 23.55 2.91
C SER A 44 11.98 22.60 2.31
N PHE A 45 11.58 21.70 1.43
CA PHE A 45 12.50 20.89 0.62
C PHE A 45 13.02 21.74 -0.55
N ASP A 46 13.90 22.68 -0.25
CA ASP A 46 14.61 23.48 -1.25
C ASP A 46 15.74 22.69 -1.93
N THR A 47 16.49 23.32 -2.79
CA THR A 47 17.61 22.68 -3.49
C THR A 47 18.64 22.05 -2.54
N THR A 48 18.89 22.69 -1.38
CA THR A 48 19.84 22.18 -0.38
C THR A 48 19.29 20.91 0.27
N ALA A 49 18.03 20.92 0.70
CA ALA A 49 17.36 19.77 1.30
C ALA A 49 17.30 18.57 0.32
N ILE A 50 16.99 18.83 -0.95
CA ILE A 50 17.03 17.79 -1.99
C ILE A 50 18.44 17.22 -2.16
N SER A 51 19.49 18.07 -2.23
CA SER A 51 20.87 17.62 -2.34
C SER A 51 21.32 16.79 -1.11
N ASN A 52 20.84 17.12 0.09
CA ASN A 52 21.11 16.32 1.29
C ASN A 52 20.51 14.91 1.19
N LEU A 53 19.28 14.79 0.66
CA LEU A 53 18.66 13.51 0.42
C LEU A 53 19.39 12.71 -0.66
N GLU A 54 19.76 13.33 -1.78
CA GLU A 54 20.56 12.70 -2.85
C GLU A 54 21.90 12.15 -2.33
N ALA A 55 22.55 12.89 -1.42
CA ALA A 55 23.83 12.49 -0.83
C ALA A 55 23.75 11.23 0.04
N LEU A 56 22.55 10.86 0.53
CA LEU A 56 22.32 9.59 1.24
C LEU A 56 22.32 8.37 0.30
N GLY A 57 22.17 8.60 -1.00
CA GLY A 57 22.12 7.53 -1.99
C GLY A 57 20.99 6.53 -1.69
N ASP A 58 21.34 5.25 -1.75
CA ASP A 58 20.40 4.13 -1.53
C ASP A 58 20.17 3.80 -0.05
N THR A 59 20.62 4.68 0.89
CA THR A 59 20.34 4.51 2.31
C THR A 59 18.86 4.76 2.59
N GLU A 60 18.18 3.73 3.12
CA GLU A 60 16.78 3.81 3.50
C GLU A 60 16.57 4.76 4.68
N ILE A 61 15.50 5.54 4.64
CA ILE A 61 15.10 6.45 5.70
C ILE A 61 14.04 5.77 6.58
N ASP A 62 14.29 5.69 7.88
CA ASP A 62 13.46 4.99 8.85
C ASP A 62 11.98 5.44 8.81
N GLY A 63 11.09 4.46 8.65
CA GLY A 63 9.64 4.66 8.58
C GLY A 63 9.15 5.49 7.39
N ALA A 64 10.02 5.78 6.39
CA ALA A 64 9.69 6.54 5.20
C ALA A 64 9.54 5.66 3.93
N CYS A 65 9.73 4.36 4.03
CA CYS A 65 9.54 3.35 2.98
C CYS A 65 10.36 3.56 1.70
N ALA A 66 11.37 4.45 1.72
CA ALA A 66 12.23 4.74 0.58
C ALA A 66 13.60 5.25 1.01
N SER A 67 14.57 5.16 0.10
CA SER A 67 15.91 5.71 0.28
C SER A 67 15.96 7.23 0.13
N GLY A 68 17.08 7.84 0.52
CA GLY A 68 17.26 9.27 0.37
C GLY A 68 17.18 9.73 -1.08
N LYS A 69 17.80 9.01 -2.01
CA LYS A 69 17.78 9.29 -3.44
C LYS A 69 16.36 9.19 -4.03
N GLU A 70 15.59 8.19 -3.64
CA GLU A 70 14.20 8.03 -4.05
C GLU A 70 13.34 9.18 -3.53
N TRP A 71 13.49 9.55 -2.26
CA TRP A 71 12.77 10.69 -1.69
C TRP A 71 13.10 12.02 -2.37
N ALA A 72 14.36 12.24 -2.77
CA ALA A 72 14.72 13.42 -3.54
C ALA A 72 13.92 13.50 -4.85
N GLN A 73 13.73 12.38 -5.54
CA GLN A 73 12.97 12.29 -6.79
C GLN A 73 11.47 12.45 -6.55
N ILE A 74 10.90 11.77 -5.53
CA ILE A 74 9.48 11.85 -5.16
C ILE A 74 9.10 13.30 -4.86
N ILE A 75 9.85 13.97 -3.98
CA ILE A 75 9.57 15.36 -3.59
C ILE A 75 9.71 16.30 -4.79
N THR A 76 10.76 16.11 -5.60
CA THR A 76 10.95 16.90 -6.80
C THR A 76 9.80 16.72 -7.78
N TYR A 77 9.34 15.49 -7.98
CA TYR A 77 8.19 15.20 -8.82
C TYR A 77 6.92 15.87 -8.30
N LEU A 78 6.55 15.64 -7.03
CA LEU A 78 5.36 16.19 -6.40
C LEU A 78 5.31 17.73 -6.44
N LYS A 79 6.45 18.39 -6.28
CA LYS A 79 6.55 19.87 -6.35
C LYS A 79 6.38 20.43 -7.75
N ASN A 80 6.68 19.67 -8.80
CA ASN A 80 6.75 20.17 -10.17
C ASN A 80 5.69 19.56 -11.09
N SER A 81 5.06 18.44 -10.74
CA SER A 81 4.00 17.83 -11.53
C SER A 81 2.86 18.81 -11.79
N ASP A 82 2.48 19.00 -13.04
CA ASP A 82 1.39 19.89 -13.41
C ASP A 82 0.04 19.41 -12.92
N ASN A 83 -0.11 18.11 -12.68
CA ASN A 83 -1.34 17.51 -12.18
C ASN A 83 -1.43 17.52 -10.64
N LEU A 84 -0.29 17.49 -9.92
CA LEU A 84 -0.28 17.26 -8.47
C LEU A 84 0.09 18.50 -7.64
N LYS A 85 1.01 19.36 -8.12
CA LYS A 85 1.60 20.47 -7.33
C LYS A 85 0.58 21.44 -6.75
N ASP A 86 -0.55 21.63 -7.44
CA ASP A 86 -1.61 22.57 -7.06
C ASP A 86 -2.77 21.90 -6.30
N LEU A 87 -2.76 20.57 -6.13
CA LEU A 87 -3.74 19.91 -5.28
C LEU A 87 -3.63 20.41 -3.84
N VAL A 88 -4.77 20.70 -3.24
CA VAL A 88 -4.89 21.25 -1.89
C VAL A 88 -5.23 20.15 -0.91
N LEU A 89 -4.43 20.01 0.15
CA LEU A 89 -4.76 19.16 1.29
C LEU A 89 -5.93 19.80 2.06
N THR A 90 -7.07 19.13 2.13
CA THR A 90 -8.28 19.67 2.76
C THR A 90 -8.63 19.03 4.09
N GLU A 91 -8.36 17.72 4.23
CA GLU A 91 -8.68 16.96 5.44
C GLU A 91 -7.59 15.93 5.71
N THR A 92 -7.35 15.63 6.97
CA THR A 92 -6.36 14.65 7.42
C THR A 92 -6.93 13.73 8.48
N LEU A 93 -6.88 12.41 8.26
CA LEU A 93 -7.10 11.43 9.33
C LEU A 93 -5.76 11.15 10.02
N THR A 94 -5.71 11.32 11.34
CA THR A 94 -4.50 11.05 12.12
C THR A 94 -4.77 10.03 13.24
N ASN A 95 -3.72 9.36 13.70
CA ASN A 95 -3.78 8.59 14.94
C ASN A 95 -3.61 9.52 16.17
N ASP A 96 -3.68 8.95 17.37
CA ASP A 96 -3.56 9.69 18.65
C ASP A 96 -2.21 10.42 18.83
N LYS A 97 -1.20 10.05 18.03
CA LYS A 97 0.13 10.69 18.03
C LYS A 97 0.28 11.76 16.95
N GLY A 98 -0.80 12.04 16.20
CA GLY A 98 -0.78 13.00 15.09
C GLY A 98 -0.11 12.47 13.82
N THR A 99 0.15 11.15 13.72
CA THR A 99 0.69 10.57 12.49
C THR A 99 -0.43 10.41 11.46
N PRO A 100 -0.24 10.86 10.21
CA PRO A 100 -1.23 10.71 9.16
C PRO A 100 -1.57 9.23 8.90
N LEU A 101 -2.85 8.93 8.83
CA LEU A 101 -3.40 7.64 8.40
C LEU A 101 -4.08 7.75 7.03
N ALA A 102 -4.59 8.93 6.70
CA ALA A 102 -5.08 9.27 5.38
C ALA A 102 -4.98 10.78 5.12
N LEU A 103 -4.82 11.15 3.86
CA LEU A 103 -4.78 12.53 3.38
C LEU A 103 -5.84 12.72 2.29
N CYS A 104 -6.64 13.79 2.40
CA CYS A 104 -7.66 14.13 1.42
C CYS A 104 -7.23 15.38 0.63
N PHE A 105 -7.27 15.27 -0.69
CA PHE A 105 -6.86 16.34 -1.60
C PHE A 105 -8.00 16.71 -2.55
N THR A 106 -8.06 18.00 -2.90
CA THR A 106 -8.99 18.54 -3.90
C THR A 106 -8.24 19.47 -4.87
N ASP A 107 -8.94 19.98 -5.89
CA ASP A 107 -8.43 21.03 -6.77
C ASP A 107 -8.43 22.43 -6.14
N GLY A 108 -8.84 22.56 -4.88
CA GLY A 108 -8.95 23.83 -4.17
C GLY A 108 -10.15 24.69 -4.58
N SER A 109 -10.99 24.25 -5.51
CA SER A 109 -12.21 24.96 -5.90
C SER A 109 -13.30 24.81 -4.86
N SER A 110 -13.91 25.91 -4.43
CA SER A 110 -15.03 25.90 -3.48
C SER A 110 -16.31 25.23 -4.03
N SER A 111 -16.36 24.94 -5.32
CA SER A 111 -17.46 24.24 -5.99
C SER A 111 -17.16 22.80 -6.34
N THR A 112 -15.96 22.29 -5.97
CA THR A 112 -15.61 20.91 -6.28
C THR A 112 -16.43 19.93 -5.45
N HIS A 113 -16.83 18.84 -6.09
CA HIS A 113 -17.42 17.66 -5.43
C HIS A 113 -16.49 16.45 -5.54
N GLU A 114 -15.29 16.65 -6.10
CA GLU A 114 -14.29 15.63 -6.33
C GLU A 114 -13.20 15.72 -5.26
N ALA A 115 -12.77 14.57 -4.78
CA ALA A 115 -11.62 14.46 -3.87
C ALA A 115 -10.79 13.23 -4.20
N ILE A 116 -9.53 13.25 -3.77
CA ILE A 116 -8.62 12.10 -3.74
C ILE A 116 -8.29 11.83 -2.29
N VAL A 117 -8.47 10.59 -1.84
CA VAL A 117 -8.06 10.17 -0.50
C VAL A 117 -6.98 9.10 -0.62
N ALA A 118 -5.80 9.42 -0.10
CA ALA A 118 -4.66 8.51 -0.01
C ALA A 118 -4.60 7.90 1.40
N PHE A 119 -4.70 6.58 1.49
CA PHE A 119 -4.59 5.84 2.75
C PHE A 119 -3.18 5.30 2.94
N LYS A 120 -2.58 5.58 4.09
CA LYS A 120 -1.27 5.08 4.48
C LYS A 120 -1.30 3.58 4.74
N GLY A 121 -0.27 2.88 4.30
CA GLY A 121 0.04 1.51 4.70
C GLY A 121 0.61 1.40 6.11
N THR A 122 0.94 0.19 6.53
CA THR A 122 1.52 -0.11 7.85
C THR A 122 2.99 0.34 7.91
N THR A 123 3.39 1.00 9.01
CA THR A 123 4.78 1.40 9.24
C THR A 123 5.36 0.91 10.56
N GLY A 124 4.62 0.12 11.34
CA GLY A 124 5.09 -0.34 12.66
C GLY A 124 4.42 -1.60 13.18
N GLY A 125 5.08 -2.30 14.10
CA GLY A 125 4.67 -3.63 14.57
C GLY A 125 3.28 -3.71 15.24
N ALA A 126 2.77 -2.62 15.82
CA ALA A 126 1.43 -2.62 16.42
C ALA A 126 0.30 -2.61 15.37
N GLU A 127 0.57 -2.11 14.17
CA GLU A 127 -0.40 -2.07 13.06
C GLU A 127 -0.52 -3.44 12.38
N TRP A 128 0.43 -4.35 12.62
CA TRP A 128 0.41 -5.72 12.08
C TRP A 128 -0.63 -6.63 12.73
N SER A 129 -0.98 -6.39 14.01
CA SER A 129 -2.05 -7.17 14.66
C SER A 129 -3.40 -6.98 13.95
N ASP A 130 -3.69 -5.79 13.45
CA ASP A 130 -4.91 -5.51 12.68
C ASP A 130 -4.92 -6.26 11.32
N ASN A 131 -3.74 -6.48 10.71
CA ASN A 131 -3.62 -7.28 9.47
C ASN A 131 -3.95 -8.75 9.72
N VAL A 132 -3.50 -9.31 10.85
CA VAL A 132 -3.78 -10.69 11.27
C VAL A 132 -5.27 -10.84 11.64
N GLU A 133 -5.83 -9.88 12.39
CA GLU A 133 -7.25 -9.88 12.76
C GLU A 133 -8.15 -9.83 11.51
N GLY A 134 -7.73 -9.12 10.47
CA GLY A 134 -8.43 -9.04 9.19
C GLY A 134 -8.62 -10.39 8.49
N ALA A 135 -7.84 -11.42 8.82
CA ALA A 135 -7.98 -12.74 8.22
C ALA A 135 -9.24 -13.50 8.69
N ASN A 136 -9.72 -13.22 9.90
CA ASN A 136 -10.83 -13.94 10.52
C ASN A 136 -12.02 -13.05 10.87
N ARG A 137 -11.96 -11.74 10.59
CA ARG A 137 -13.02 -10.79 10.88
C ARG A 137 -13.66 -10.25 9.61
N ARG A 138 -14.92 -9.85 9.73
CA ARG A 138 -15.62 -9.11 8.69
C ARG A 138 -14.98 -7.73 8.48
N ASP A 139 -14.75 -7.01 9.58
CA ASP A 139 -14.23 -5.66 9.61
C ASP A 139 -13.09 -5.56 10.63
N THR A 140 -12.07 -4.76 10.33
CA THR A 140 -11.05 -4.37 11.29
C THR A 140 -11.30 -2.94 11.77
N ASP A 141 -10.72 -2.58 12.92
CA ASP A 141 -10.85 -1.23 13.48
C ASP A 141 -10.33 -0.16 12.52
N ASP A 142 -9.26 -0.44 11.79
CA ASP A 142 -8.67 0.50 10.85
C ASP A 142 -9.52 0.65 9.58
N GLN A 143 -10.17 -0.41 9.12
CA GLN A 143 -11.15 -0.36 8.02
C GLN A 143 -12.37 0.48 8.41
N LEU A 144 -12.90 0.28 9.62
CA LEU A 144 -14.04 1.07 10.14
C LEU A 144 -13.69 2.56 10.30
N LYS A 145 -12.49 2.89 10.79
CA LYS A 145 -12.00 4.28 10.85
C LYS A 145 -11.88 4.90 9.46
N ALA A 146 -11.35 4.15 8.49
CA ALA A 146 -11.25 4.61 7.10
C ALA A 146 -12.63 4.89 6.51
N LEU A 147 -13.61 4.01 6.74
CA LEU A 147 -15.00 4.22 6.30
C LEU A 147 -15.61 5.45 6.95
N ALA A 148 -15.48 5.59 8.26
CA ALA A 148 -16.00 6.74 9.00
C ALA A 148 -15.38 8.06 8.48
N PHE A 149 -14.09 8.06 8.14
CA PHE A 149 -13.44 9.20 7.53
C PHE A 149 -14.05 9.56 6.18
N ILE A 150 -14.20 8.59 5.25
CA ILE A 150 -14.85 8.83 3.96
C ILE A 150 -16.28 9.36 4.14
N GLU A 151 -17.05 8.80 5.06
CA GLU A 151 -18.44 9.23 5.29
C GLU A 151 -18.54 10.63 5.90
N SER A 152 -17.51 11.10 6.63
CA SER A 152 -17.48 12.46 7.19
C SER A 152 -17.16 13.53 6.13
N LEU A 153 -16.55 13.18 5.00
CA LEU A 153 -16.19 14.13 3.96
C LEU A 153 -17.44 14.65 3.24
N GLU A 154 -17.43 15.93 2.82
CA GLU A 154 -18.54 16.55 2.08
C GLU A 154 -18.52 16.23 0.56
N TYR A 155 -17.52 15.49 0.07
CA TYR A 155 -17.33 15.12 -1.33
C TYR A 155 -18.13 13.87 -1.70
N HIS A 156 -18.54 13.77 -2.99
CA HIS A 156 -19.38 12.68 -3.51
C HIS A 156 -18.80 11.96 -4.73
N ASN A 157 -17.66 12.39 -5.21
CA ASN A 157 -16.91 11.76 -6.30
C ASN A 157 -15.46 11.56 -5.83
N ILE A 158 -15.28 10.55 -4.99
CA ILE A 158 -14.00 10.32 -4.33
C ILE A 158 -13.23 9.23 -5.07
N THR A 159 -12.00 9.55 -5.48
CA THR A 159 -10.98 8.56 -5.85
C THR A 159 -10.20 8.18 -4.60
N VAL A 160 -10.06 6.90 -4.31
CA VAL A 160 -9.25 6.41 -3.20
C VAL A 160 -8.02 5.65 -3.69
N THR A 161 -6.92 5.78 -2.96
CA THR A 161 -5.67 5.07 -3.25
C THR A 161 -4.98 4.66 -1.95
N GLY A 162 -4.02 3.76 -2.04
CA GLY A 162 -3.20 3.34 -0.92
C GLY A 162 -2.28 2.19 -1.32
N HIS A 163 -1.22 2.00 -0.56
CA HIS A 163 -0.27 0.91 -0.70
C HIS A 163 -0.38 -0.05 0.48
N SER A 164 -0.20 -1.36 0.26
CA SER A 164 -0.21 -2.37 1.31
C SER A 164 -1.54 -2.35 2.09
N LYS A 165 -1.53 -2.20 3.40
CA LYS A 165 -2.72 -2.01 4.25
C LYS A 165 -3.54 -0.78 3.83
N GLY A 166 -2.91 0.26 3.28
CA GLY A 166 -3.60 1.43 2.71
C GLY A 166 -4.48 1.03 1.53
N SER A 167 -4.01 0.14 0.66
CA SER A 167 -4.79 -0.44 -0.44
C SER A 167 -5.97 -1.26 0.07
N ASN A 168 -5.78 -2.10 1.09
CA ASN A 168 -6.88 -2.86 1.70
C ASN A 168 -7.98 -1.91 2.24
N LYS A 169 -7.59 -0.82 2.95
CA LYS A 169 -8.54 0.21 3.40
C LYS A 169 -9.24 0.90 2.23
N ALA A 170 -8.52 1.25 1.14
CA ALA A 170 -9.10 1.86 -0.05
C ALA A 170 -10.13 0.95 -0.73
N MET A 171 -9.81 -0.33 -0.89
CA MET A 171 -10.74 -1.33 -1.43
C MET A 171 -11.97 -1.50 -0.52
N TYR A 172 -11.78 -1.58 0.80
CA TYR A 172 -12.85 -1.71 1.79
C TYR A 172 -13.86 -0.56 1.69
N VAL A 173 -13.38 0.69 1.73
CA VAL A 173 -14.27 1.86 1.64
C VAL A 173 -14.93 1.97 0.28
N THR A 174 -14.30 1.48 -0.79
CA THR A 174 -14.89 1.44 -2.12
C THR A 174 -16.11 0.53 -2.16
N ILE A 175 -16.05 -0.60 -1.49
CA ILE A 175 -17.21 -1.52 -1.42
C ILE A 175 -18.33 -0.89 -0.57
N LEU A 176 -18.03 -0.23 0.52
CA LEU A 176 -19.03 0.16 1.52
C LEU A 176 -19.54 1.60 1.42
N SER A 177 -18.85 2.51 0.74
CA SER A 177 -19.27 3.91 0.58
C SER A 177 -19.71 4.22 -0.84
N ASP A 178 -20.88 4.83 -0.99
CA ASP A 178 -21.37 5.31 -2.29
C ASP A 178 -20.67 6.60 -2.76
N LYS A 179 -19.91 7.27 -1.89
CA LYS A 179 -19.10 8.43 -2.22
C LYS A 179 -17.89 8.11 -3.07
N VAL A 180 -17.39 6.86 -3.01
CA VAL A 180 -16.21 6.43 -3.76
C VAL A 180 -16.61 5.97 -5.16
N THR A 181 -15.97 6.52 -6.17
CA THR A 181 -16.25 6.23 -7.58
C THR A 181 -15.07 5.58 -8.32
N ARG A 182 -13.88 5.56 -7.72
CA ARG A 182 -12.66 4.92 -8.25
C ARG A 182 -11.75 4.51 -7.10
N CYS A 183 -11.16 3.32 -7.20
CA CYS A 183 -10.12 2.84 -6.30
C CYS A 183 -8.92 2.35 -7.11
N VAL A 184 -7.73 2.81 -6.74
CA VAL A 184 -6.47 2.29 -7.25
C VAL A 184 -5.61 1.88 -6.07
N GLY A 185 -5.48 0.58 -5.87
CA GLY A 185 -4.67 -0.01 -4.81
C GLY A 185 -3.33 -0.50 -5.33
N PHE A 186 -2.35 -0.58 -4.43
CA PHE A 186 -0.99 -1.06 -4.71
C PHE A 186 -0.57 -2.08 -3.66
N ASP A 187 -0.19 -3.31 -4.08
CA ASP A 187 0.20 -4.43 -3.23
C ASP A 187 -0.75 -4.69 -2.05
N GLY A 188 -2.05 -4.51 -2.31
CA GLY A 188 -3.07 -4.67 -1.28
C GLY A 188 -3.30 -6.12 -0.92
N GLN A 189 -3.17 -6.46 0.37
CA GLN A 189 -3.66 -7.76 0.85
C GLN A 189 -5.17 -7.91 0.60
N GLY A 190 -5.62 -9.15 0.42
CA GLY A 190 -7.02 -9.49 0.23
C GLY A 190 -7.86 -9.38 1.51
N PHE A 191 -9.02 -10.01 1.50
CA PHE A 191 -10.02 -9.99 2.56
C PHE A 191 -10.32 -11.38 3.09
N SER A 192 -10.87 -11.46 4.28
CA SER A 192 -11.33 -12.73 4.86
C SER A 192 -12.53 -13.30 4.09
N ASN A 193 -12.71 -14.59 4.21
CA ASN A 193 -13.92 -15.25 3.73
C ASN A 193 -15.19 -14.76 4.45
N VAL A 194 -15.03 -14.29 5.71
CA VAL A 194 -16.13 -13.70 6.49
C VAL A 194 -16.61 -12.39 5.86
N PHE A 195 -15.68 -11.53 5.39
CA PHE A 195 -16.02 -10.31 4.66
C PHE A 195 -16.70 -10.60 3.32
N LEU A 196 -16.13 -11.52 2.52
CA LEU A 196 -16.61 -11.78 1.16
C LEU A 196 -17.97 -12.48 1.11
N ASN A 197 -18.30 -13.27 2.14
CA ASN A 197 -19.56 -14.03 2.21
C ASN A 197 -20.60 -13.39 3.13
N ASP A 198 -20.33 -12.25 3.77
CA ASP A 198 -21.35 -11.50 4.51
C ASP A 198 -22.49 -11.11 3.55
N GLU A 199 -23.75 -11.40 3.94
CA GLU A 199 -24.91 -11.20 3.07
C GLU A 199 -25.11 -9.73 2.66
N GLU A 200 -24.83 -8.80 3.55
CA GLU A 200 -24.94 -7.36 3.32
C GLU A 200 -23.83 -6.89 2.35
N TYR A 201 -22.58 -7.34 2.57
CA TYR A 201 -21.43 -6.90 1.79
C TYR A 201 -21.37 -7.54 0.41
N ARG A 202 -21.82 -8.78 0.27
CA ARG A 202 -21.82 -9.50 -1.00
C ARG A 202 -22.56 -8.77 -2.11
N THR A 203 -23.71 -8.17 -1.83
CA THR A 203 -24.46 -7.39 -2.82
C THR A 203 -23.67 -6.14 -3.24
N ARG A 204 -23.00 -5.49 -2.29
CA ARG A 204 -22.15 -4.33 -2.56
C ARG A 204 -20.90 -4.72 -3.34
N ILE A 205 -20.25 -5.83 -2.99
CA ILE A 205 -19.10 -6.37 -3.74
C ILE A 205 -19.49 -6.58 -5.21
N LEU A 206 -20.58 -7.31 -5.48
CA LEU A 206 -21.03 -7.59 -6.84
C LEU A 206 -21.31 -6.33 -7.68
N SER A 207 -21.79 -5.26 -7.03
CA SER A 207 -22.12 -4.01 -7.71
C SER A 207 -20.97 -3.03 -7.83
N ARG A 208 -19.93 -3.11 -7.01
CA ARG A 208 -18.89 -2.08 -6.87
C ARG A 208 -17.44 -2.56 -7.12
N ALA A 209 -17.20 -3.86 -7.16
CA ALA A 209 -15.85 -4.41 -7.38
C ALA A 209 -15.20 -3.89 -8.68
N HIS A 210 -15.99 -3.60 -9.72
CA HIS A 210 -15.50 -3.04 -10.98
C HIS A 210 -14.88 -1.63 -10.87
N LEU A 211 -15.08 -0.94 -9.74
CA LEU A 211 -14.46 0.35 -9.43
C LEU A 211 -13.01 0.21 -8.92
N ILE A 212 -12.57 -1.01 -8.63
CA ILE A 212 -11.29 -1.33 -8.03
C ILE A 212 -10.32 -1.83 -9.09
N THR A 213 -9.17 -1.16 -9.17
CA THR A 213 -7.97 -1.66 -9.84
C THR A 213 -6.91 -1.85 -8.76
N ASN A 214 -6.39 -3.07 -8.59
CA ASN A 214 -5.29 -3.36 -7.68
C ASN A 214 -4.05 -3.72 -8.51
N TYR A 215 -2.99 -2.95 -8.37
CA TYR A 215 -1.68 -3.23 -8.92
C TYR A 215 -0.86 -4.02 -7.93
N SER A 216 -0.13 -5.02 -8.40
CA SER A 216 0.76 -5.83 -7.57
C SER A 216 2.11 -5.97 -8.25
N LEU A 217 3.18 -5.96 -7.45
CA LEU A 217 4.52 -6.22 -7.96
C LEU A 217 4.71 -7.72 -8.20
N SER A 218 5.37 -8.07 -9.30
CA SER A 218 5.62 -9.46 -9.70
C SER A 218 6.35 -10.29 -8.63
N THR A 219 7.12 -9.63 -7.76
CA THR A 219 7.94 -10.25 -6.71
C THR A 219 7.45 -9.96 -5.29
N ASP A 220 6.25 -9.36 -5.14
CA ASP A 220 5.67 -9.08 -3.83
C ASP A 220 4.84 -10.26 -3.30
N PHE A 221 4.88 -10.49 -1.98
CA PHE A 221 4.14 -11.55 -1.30
C PHE A 221 2.88 -11.06 -0.56
N VAL A 222 2.65 -9.75 -0.46
CA VAL A 222 1.52 -9.22 0.32
C VAL A 222 0.21 -9.38 -0.43
N HIS A 223 0.22 -9.15 -1.74
CA HIS A 223 -0.99 -9.24 -2.56
C HIS A 223 -1.57 -10.65 -2.68
N ILE A 224 -0.78 -11.70 -2.43
CA ILE A 224 -1.24 -13.09 -2.45
C ILE A 224 -1.88 -13.54 -1.12
N LEU A 225 -1.86 -12.68 -0.11
CA LEU A 225 -2.45 -12.98 1.19
C LEU A 225 -3.96 -12.77 1.18
N LEU A 226 -4.69 -13.79 1.66
CA LEU A 226 -6.15 -13.79 1.72
C LEU A 226 -6.81 -13.75 0.32
N TYR A 227 -8.09 -13.45 0.28
CA TYR A 227 -8.87 -13.46 -0.97
C TYR A 227 -8.95 -12.06 -1.59
N GLN A 228 -8.61 -11.96 -2.85
CA GLN A 228 -8.89 -10.74 -3.61
C GLN A 228 -10.39 -10.54 -3.81
N ILE A 229 -10.84 -9.29 -3.96
CA ILE A 229 -12.25 -8.97 -4.17
C ILE A 229 -12.69 -9.50 -5.55
N PRO A 230 -13.68 -10.43 -5.61
CA PRO A 230 -14.15 -10.96 -6.89
C PRO A 230 -14.72 -9.87 -7.78
N GLY A 231 -14.24 -9.81 -9.03
CA GLY A 231 -14.69 -8.82 -10.01
C GLY A 231 -13.90 -7.51 -9.99
N SER A 232 -12.92 -7.34 -9.11
CA SER A 232 -11.92 -6.28 -9.22
C SER A 232 -10.90 -6.57 -10.33
N GLN A 233 -10.28 -5.52 -10.87
CA GLN A 233 -9.21 -5.66 -11.84
C GLN A 233 -7.87 -5.84 -11.11
N GLN A 234 -7.15 -6.92 -11.45
CA GLN A 234 -5.79 -7.18 -10.96
C GLN A 234 -4.80 -6.91 -12.09
N LYS A 235 -3.69 -6.22 -11.79
CA LYS A 235 -2.61 -5.92 -12.72
C LYS A 235 -1.27 -6.20 -12.06
N ILE A 236 -0.39 -6.88 -12.77
CA ILE A 236 0.96 -7.18 -12.29
C ILE A 236 1.96 -6.23 -12.95
N CYS A 237 2.82 -5.65 -12.13
CA CYS A 237 3.88 -4.76 -12.53
C CYS A 237 5.25 -5.32 -12.16
N LYS A 238 6.24 -4.99 -12.96
CA LYS A 238 7.63 -5.31 -12.68
C LYS A 238 8.13 -4.49 -11.49
N GLY A 239 8.61 -5.19 -10.47
CA GLY A 239 9.30 -4.59 -9.33
C GLY A 239 10.82 -4.52 -9.50
N PHE A 240 11.52 -4.12 -8.45
CA PHE A 240 12.99 -4.07 -8.42
C PHE A 240 13.62 -5.47 -8.62
N GLY A 241 12.94 -6.54 -8.21
CA GLY A 241 13.41 -7.91 -8.37
C GLY A 241 14.73 -8.18 -7.61
N VAL A 242 14.91 -7.57 -6.44
CA VAL A 242 16.10 -7.72 -5.60
C VAL A 242 15.87 -8.82 -4.55
N ASP A 243 16.95 -9.41 -4.04
CA ASP A 243 16.92 -10.38 -2.94
C ASP A 243 16.68 -9.66 -1.59
N ASN A 244 15.58 -8.92 -1.50
CA ASN A 244 15.17 -8.19 -0.31
C ASN A 244 13.65 -7.96 -0.37
N VAL A 245 12.91 -8.72 0.42
CA VAL A 245 11.44 -8.70 0.43
C VAL A 245 10.87 -7.32 0.78
N LYS A 246 11.52 -6.60 1.70
CA LYS A 246 11.10 -5.25 2.08
C LYS A 246 11.22 -4.26 0.91
N GLN A 247 12.32 -4.35 0.14
CA GLN A 247 12.50 -3.50 -1.04
C GLN A 247 11.53 -3.90 -2.16
N ASN A 248 11.26 -5.18 -2.34
CA ASN A 248 10.27 -5.66 -3.30
C ASN A 248 8.85 -5.21 -2.95
N HIS A 249 8.53 -5.01 -1.67
CA HIS A 249 7.24 -4.47 -1.21
C HIS A 249 7.22 -2.93 -1.11
N SER A 250 8.28 -2.24 -1.49
CA SER A 250 8.30 -0.77 -1.46
C SER A 250 7.36 -0.18 -2.51
N PRO A 251 6.56 0.87 -2.20
CA PRO A 251 5.75 1.56 -3.21
C PRO A 251 6.60 2.12 -4.36
N ASN A 252 7.87 2.43 -4.13
CA ASN A 252 8.78 2.88 -5.18
C ASN A 252 9.17 1.79 -6.16
N SER A 253 9.06 0.52 -5.79
CA SER A 253 9.37 -0.60 -6.68
C SER A 253 8.45 -0.67 -7.90
N PHE A 254 7.29 -0.03 -7.88
CA PHE A 254 6.40 0.08 -9.05
C PHE A 254 6.96 0.94 -10.18
N PHE A 255 7.78 1.94 -9.83
CA PHE A 255 8.24 2.91 -10.81
C PHE A 255 9.43 2.38 -11.62
N ALA A 256 9.35 2.51 -12.93
CA ALA A 256 10.48 2.22 -13.79
C ALA A 256 11.64 3.19 -13.52
N VAL A 257 12.84 2.65 -13.36
CA VAL A 257 14.06 3.42 -13.13
C VAL A 257 15.18 2.98 -14.10
N GLU A 258 15.98 3.94 -14.57
CA GLU A 258 17.19 3.67 -15.32
C GLU A 258 18.38 4.32 -14.60
N SER A 259 19.39 3.52 -14.29
CA SER A 259 20.55 3.98 -13.49
C SER A 259 20.16 4.67 -12.18
N GLY A 260 19.05 4.22 -11.56
CA GLY A 260 18.48 4.77 -10.33
C GLY A 260 17.82 6.14 -10.50
N VAL A 261 17.42 6.50 -11.71
CA VAL A 261 16.65 7.71 -12.02
C VAL A 261 15.27 7.30 -12.52
N LEU A 262 14.23 7.95 -12.00
CA LEU A 262 12.84 7.74 -12.39
C LEU A 262 12.65 7.98 -13.90
N ILE A 263 12.03 7.02 -14.58
CA ILE A 263 11.67 7.17 -15.98
C ILE A 263 10.28 7.82 -16.06
N LEU A 264 10.18 8.86 -16.89
CA LEU A 264 8.94 9.56 -17.17
C LEU A 264 8.54 9.35 -18.63
N ASP A 265 7.25 9.35 -18.91
CA ASP A 265 6.70 9.33 -20.26
C ASP A 265 6.79 10.72 -20.94
N GLU A 266 6.23 10.84 -22.14
CA GLU A 266 6.18 12.09 -22.92
C GLU A 266 5.35 13.21 -22.24
N ASN A 267 4.52 12.87 -21.27
CA ASN A 267 3.70 13.80 -20.48
C ASN A 267 4.34 14.11 -19.11
N ASN A 268 5.57 13.68 -18.88
CA ASN A 268 6.29 13.75 -17.61
C ASN A 268 5.59 12.97 -16.47
N ILE A 269 4.95 11.85 -16.77
CA ILE A 269 4.31 10.96 -15.80
C ILE A 269 5.22 9.75 -15.58
N PRO A 270 5.42 9.28 -14.32
CA PRO A 270 6.16 8.06 -14.03
C PRO A 270 5.55 6.85 -14.73
N ILE A 271 6.35 5.84 -15.01
CA ILE A 271 5.92 4.68 -15.79
C ILE A 271 5.89 3.43 -14.89
N PHE A 272 4.80 2.67 -14.95
CA PHE A 272 4.75 1.27 -14.54
C PHE A 272 5.04 0.37 -15.74
N VAL A 273 5.77 -0.70 -15.51
CA VAL A 273 6.04 -1.72 -16.53
C VAL A 273 5.20 -2.95 -16.22
N GLU A 274 4.37 -3.38 -17.17
CA GLU A 274 3.60 -4.62 -17.03
C GLU A 274 4.53 -5.83 -16.93
N ASP A 275 4.15 -6.82 -16.12
CA ASP A 275 4.90 -8.05 -15.90
C ASP A 275 3.93 -9.21 -15.62
N GLU A 276 4.49 -10.40 -15.40
CA GLU A 276 3.79 -11.58 -14.90
C GLU A 276 4.28 -11.88 -13.48
N GLU A 277 3.43 -12.50 -12.66
CA GLU A 277 3.80 -12.91 -11.31
C GLU A 277 5.01 -13.85 -11.35
N ALA A 278 6.01 -13.62 -10.53
CA ALA A 278 7.21 -14.45 -10.47
C ALA A 278 6.87 -15.89 -10.08
N GLU A 279 7.64 -16.87 -10.57
CA GLU A 279 7.34 -18.28 -10.39
C GLU A 279 7.24 -18.70 -8.92
N ASP A 280 8.12 -18.21 -8.06
CA ASP A 280 8.12 -18.46 -6.62
C ASP A 280 6.91 -17.83 -5.91
N VAL A 281 6.50 -16.64 -6.32
CA VAL A 281 5.28 -15.97 -5.84
C VAL A 281 4.03 -16.75 -6.29
N THR A 282 3.97 -17.17 -7.55
CA THR A 282 2.88 -17.97 -8.09
C THR A 282 2.72 -19.31 -7.35
N ILE A 283 3.82 -19.98 -7.03
CA ILE A 283 3.80 -21.22 -6.22
C ILE A 283 3.17 -20.96 -4.85
N LEU A 284 3.59 -19.91 -4.16
CA LEU A 284 3.05 -19.55 -2.86
C LEU A 284 1.59 -19.07 -2.95
N HIS A 285 1.23 -18.32 -3.99
CA HIS A 285 -0.14 -17.87 -4.25
C HIS A 285 -1.09 -19.07 -4.42
N ASN A 286 -0.72 -20.03 -5.25
CA ASN A 286 -1.49 -21.25 -5.45
C ASN A 286 -1.60 -22.06 -4.16
N TYR A 287 -0.52 -22.14 -3.39
CA TYR A 287 -0.51 -22.82 -2.09
C TYR A 287 -1.44 -22.14 -1.07
N PHE A 288 -1.37 -20.82 -0.90
CA PHE A 288 -2.27 -20.10 -0.01
C PHE A 288 -3.73 -20.20 -0.45
N SER A 289 -4.00 -20.09 -1.74
CA SER A 289 -5.35 -20.28 -2.29
C SER A 289 -5.89 -21.67 -1.99
N TYR A 290 -5.07 -22.72 -2.18
CA TYR A 290 -5.44 -24.09 -1.83
C TYR A 290 -5.77 -24.24 -0.34
N LEU A 291 -4.93 -23.70 0.56
CA LEU A 291 -5.18 -23.72 2.01
C LEU A 291 -6.48 -23.00 2.39
N LEU A 292 -6.73 -21.84 1.80
CA LEU A 292 -7.95 -21.09 2.06
C LEU A 292 -9.21 -21.82 1.59
N GLU A 293 -9.13 -22.58 0.48
CA GLU A 293 -10.26 -23.30 -0.10
C GLU A 293 -10.52 -24.66 0.58
N THR A 294 -9.47 -25.35 1.02
CA THR A 294 -9.57 -26.74 1.49
C THR A 294 -9.24 -26.92 2.96
N GLY A 295 -8.50 -25.98 3.56
CA GLY A 295 -8.11 -26.00 4.97
C GLY A 295 -9.31 -25.80 5.89
N GLY A 296 -9.29 -26.45 7.05
CA GLY A 296 -10.20 -26.13 8.13
C GLY A 296 -9.81 -24.82 8.82
N GLN A 297 -10.70 -24.30 9.65
CA GLN A 297 -10.44 -23.04 10.35
C GLN A 297 -9.13 -23.08 11.19
N GLU A 298 -8.81 -24.24 11.77
CA GLU A 298 -7.59 -24.41 12.57
C GLU A 298 -6.31 -24.27 11.72
N GLU A 299 -6.29 -24.77 10.49
CA GLU A 299 -5.18 -24.65 9.55
C GLU A 299 -5.02 -23.20 9.07
N ILE A 300 -6.12 -22.52 8.78
CA ILE A 300 -6.15 -21.10 8.40
C ILE A 300 -5.63 -20.25 9.56
N ASP A 301 -6.08 -20.47 10.80
CA ASP A 301 -5.63 -19.74 11.98
C ASP A 301 -4.12 -19.94 12.22
N LYS A 302 -3.61 -21.15 12.06
CA LYS A 302 -2.17 -21.44 12.16
C LYS A 302 -1.37 -20.72 11.07
N MET A 303 -1.86 -20.72 9.83
CA MET A 303 -1.25 -20.01 8.71
C MET A 303 -1.19 -18.51 8.97
N VAL A 304 -2.27 -17.93 9.47
CA VAL A 304 -2.37 -16.49 9.80
C VAL A 304 -1.39 -16.12 10.91
N ILE A 305 -1.31 -16.90 11.99
CA ILE A 305 -0.34 -16.70 13.08
C ILE A 305 1.08 -16.78 12.52
N TYR A 306 1.36 -17.78 11.71
CA TYR A 306 2.67 -18.00 11.13
C TYR A 306 3.10 -16.84 10.21
N ILE A 307 2.23 -16.40 9.31
CA ILE A 307 2.46 -15.21 8.47
C ILE A 307 2.71 -13.99 9.35
N SER A 308 1.96 -13.81 10.44
CA SER A 308 2.14 -12.69 11.36
C SER A 308 3.49 -12.67 12.06
N GLU A 309 4.08 -13.84 12.31
CA GLU A 309 5.41 -13.98 12.90
C GLU A 309 6.53 -13.75 11.86
N LEU A 310 6.30 -14.08 10.59
CA LEU A 310 7.22 -13.82 9.48
C LEU A 310 7.32 -12.34 9.12
N PHE A 311 6.22 -11.62 9.13
CA PHE A 311 6.19 -10.22 8.71
C PHE A 311 7.16 -9.30 9.46
N PRO A 312 7.28 -9.35 10.81
CA PRO A 312 8.28 -8.55 11.52
C PRO A 312 9.71 -8.87 11.09
N LEU A 313 10.02 -10.12 10.76
CA LEU A 313 11.36 -10.52 10.28
C LEU A 313 11.61 -9.95 8.87
N ILE A 314 10.64 -10.05 7.98
CA ILE A 314 10.70 -9.52 6.62
C ILE A 314 10.93 -8.01 6.65
N PHE A 315 10.14 -7.28 7.44
CA PHE A 315 10.19 -5.81 7.49
C PHE A 315 11.31 -5.24 8.38
N SER A 316 11.93 -6.06 9.24
CA SER A 316 13.17 -5.66 9.93
C SER A 316 14.41 -5.77 9.05
N GLY A 317 14.28 -6.25 7.81
CA GLY A 317 15.39 -6.47 6.89
C GLY A 317 16.07 -7.82 7.08
N GLY A 318 15.32 -8.81 7.61
CA GLY A 318 15.79 -10.20 7.69
C GLY A 318 16.17 -10.74 6.31
N SER A 319 17.25 -11.50 6.25
CA SER A 319 17.69 -12.18 5.04
C SER A 319 16.73 -13.33 4.68
N THR A 320 16.71 -13.72 3.41
CA THR A 320 15.98 -14.92 2.96
C THR A 320 16.37 -16.15 3.79
N ASP A 321 17.65 -16.28 4.18
CA ASP A 321 18.13 -17.39 5.04
C ASP A 321 17.52 -17.34 6.45
N GLU A 322 17.39 -16.17 7.07
CA GLU A 322 16.76 -16.03 8.39
C GLU A 322 15.26 -16.33 8.33
N ILE A 323 14.58 -15.90 7.26
CA ILE A 323 13.19 -16.22 7.00
C ILE A 323 13.02 -17.74 6.82
N LEU A 324 13.83 -18.37 5.97
CA LEU A 324 13.82 -19.81 5.77
C LEU A 324 14.16 -20.57 7.05
N GLN A 325 15.12 -20.09 7.84
CA GLN A 325 15.49 -20.69 9.13
C GLN A 325 14.33 -20.62 10.14
N HIS A 326 13.59 -19.50 10.17
CA HIS A 326 12.39 -19.37 10.98
C HIS A 326 11.29 -20.34 10.49
N VAL A 327 11.06 -20.39 9.18
CA VAL A 327 10.13 -21.34 8.53
C VAL A 327 10.47 -22.77 8.92
N PHE A 328 11.74 -23.17 8.81
CA PHE A 328 12.18 -24.55 9.08
C PHE A 328 12.32 -24.90 10.57
N SER A 329 12.42 -23.93 11.47
CA SER A 329 12.48 -24.18 12.91
C SER A 329 11.10 -24.41 13.55
N ASN A 330 10.03 -24.02 12.87
CA ASN A 330 8.65 -24.20 13.34
C ASN A 330 8.08 -25.52 12.81
N GLN A 331 8.34 -26.64 13.52
CA GLN A 331 7.98 -28.00 13.09
C GLN A 331 6.46 -28.21 12.90
N ASP A 332 5.62 -27.49 13.63
CA ASP A 332 4.16 -27.60 13.50
C ASP A 332 3.68 -26.97 12.18
N SER A 333 4.31 -25.86 11.76
CA SER A 333 4.03 -25.23 10.47
C SER A 333 4.55 -26.04 9.30
N LEU A 334 5.72 -26.68 9.43
CA LEU A 334 6.28 -27.58 8.40
C LEU A 334 5.42 -28.81 8.15
N SER A 335 4.82 -29.40 9.18
CA SER A 335 3.94 -30.56 9.00
C SER A 335 2.67 -30.23 8.22
N VAL A 336 2.13 -29.02 8.43
CA VAL A 336 1.00 -28.49 7.68
C VAL A 336 1.43 -28.17 6.24
N ILE A 337 2.55 -27.47 6.06
CA ILE A 337 3.10 -27.10 4.74
C ILE A 337 3.48 -28.35 3.94
N ALA A 338 4.18 -29.33 4.53
CA ALA A 338 4.58 -30.55 3.87
C ALA A 338 3.38 -31.46 3.54
N GLY A 339 2.40 -31.54 4.43
CA GLY A 339 1.15 -32.28 4.18
C GLY A 339 0.33 -31.70 3.03
N SER A 340 0.29 -30.39 2.93
CA SER A 340 -0.46 -29.67 1.88
C SER A 340 0.27 -29.69 0.54
N ILE A 341 1.59 -29.58 0.49
CA ILE A 341 2.39 -29.73 -0.74
C ILE A 341 2.25 -31.14 -1.29
N LEU A 342 2.25 -32.17 -0.44
CA LEU A 342 2.07 -33.55 -0.85
C LEU A 342 0.67 -33.80 -1.40
N SER A 343 -0.37 -33.20 -0.82
CA SER A 343 -1.74 -33.32 -1.33
C SER A 343 -2.01 -32.44 -2.58
N TYR A 344 -1.20 -31.44 -2.84
CA TYR A 344 -1.25 -30.63 -4.06
C TYR A 344 -0.57 -31.32 -5.26
N THR A 345 0.38 -32.22 -5.00
CA THR A 345 1.11 -32.97 -6.05
C THR A 345 0.50 -34.33 -6.40
N GLU A 346 -0.53 -34.78 -5.67
CA GLU A 346 -1.38 -35.95 -6.00
C GLU A 346 -2.67 -35.50 -6.71
#